data_3c0fa1d839da06758cab4f5a1d13b00e
#
_entry.id   3c0fa1d839da06758cab4f5a1d13b00e
#
_cell.length_a   1.000
_cell.length_b   1.000
_cell.length_c   1.000
_cell.angle_alpha   90.00
_cell.angle_beta   90.00
_cell.angle_gamma   90.00
#
_symmetry.space_group_name_H-M   'P 1'
#
loop_
_entity.id
_entity.type
_entity.pdbx_description
1 polymer ?
#
loop_
_entity_poly.entity_id
_entity_poly.type
_entity_poly.pdbx_seq_one_letter_code
_entity_poly.pdbx_strand_id
1 'polypeptide(L)'
;MAELFGFQISRIKKQTDPKQDFTTTQAADGTQTVNAGGYFGTFLDMDATAKTEADLIRRYREIAIHPECDMAVEDIVNEAIVSNEMKDAVRINLEGLSYGKDIRRKIEHEFSEILRLLNFNIKGHDIFRRWYVDGRIFFQKLIDRKDPTKGITELKYIDPRKIKKIREVKKVRPNGKTDLTIVDEYIEYYLFNEKGVSQSTAGSGIKIAPDTIAFCPSGLVDQNKHNMVLSYLHKAIKPVNQLRMIEDAVVIYRIARAPERRIFKIDVGNLPKQKAEQYLRDVMARYRNKLVYDASTGEIRDDRNYMSMLEDFWLPSREGGRGTDITTLPGGQNLGEMEDVNYFQKKLYRSLNVPVSRLESQDGFSLGRASEISRDELKFTKFVQRLRKRFTELFNDLLRTQLIIKGIIAETEWADVRDNIFYDFLQDGHFAELKNSEMMRERLRRLERLEREDLKVWFLLLTLILQTKR
;
A
#
# COMPACT_ATOMS: atom_id res chain seq x y z
N MET A 1 38.79 -40.13 -23.36
CA MET A 1 39.03 -39.02 -24.28
C MET A 1 38.88 -39.60 -25.67
N ALA A 2 37.97 -39.09 -26.44
CA ALA A 2 37.82 -39.52 -27.82
C ALA A 2 38.35 -38.42 -28.75
N GLU A 3 39.33 -38.73 -29.56
CA GLU A 3 39.80 -37.84 -30.60
C GLU A 3 39.07 -38.15 -31.89
N LEU A 4 38.42 -37.19 -32.48
CA LEU A 4 37.76 -37.32 -33.78
C LEU A 4 38.28 -36.17 -34.69
N PHE A 5 38.95 -36.53 -35.77
CA PHE A 5 39.50 -35.57 -36.76
C PHE A 5 40.45 -34.51 -36.20
N GLY A 6 41.30 -34.83 -35.20
CA GLY A 6 42.25 -33.90 -34.63
C GLY A 6 41.64 -32.92 -33.59
N PHE A 7 40.41 -33.08 -33.27
CA PHE A 7 39.76 -32.31 -32.20
C PHE A 7 39.58 -33.17 -30.95
N GLN A 8 40.11 -32.73 -29.82
CA GLN A 8 39.86 -33.36 -28.55
C GLN A 8 38.44 -32.95 -28.07
N ILE A 9 37.52 -33.88 -28.08
CA ILE A 9 36.20 -33.71 -27.47
C ILE A 9 36.36 -33.97 -25.95
N SER A 10 36.69 -32.96 -25.21
CA SER A 10 36.54 -33.01 -23.77
C SER A 10 35.12 -32.57 -23.41
N ARG A 11 34.38 -33.45 -22.76
CA ARG A 11 33.16 -33.01 -22.02
C ARG A 11 33.62 -31.99 -21.01
N ILE A 12 33.28 -30.74 -21.22
CA ILE A 12 33.42 -29.69 -20.16
C ILE A 12 32.51 -30.17 -19.04
N LYS A 13 33.05 -30.86 -18.07
CA LYS A 13 32.42 -30.95 -16.76
C LYS A 13 32.39 -29.51 -16.29
N LYS A 14 31.19 -28.90 -16.25
CA LYS A 14 30.98 -27.76 -15.39
C LYS A 14 31.40 -28.19 -13.97
N GLN A 15 32.63 -27.90 -13.60
CA GLN A 15 33.02 -27.86 -12.22
C GLN A 15 32.27 -26.68 -11.61
N THR A 16 31.03 -26.92 -11.23
CA THR A 16 30.42 -26.14 -10.17
C THR A 16 31.13 -26.57 -8.91
N ASP A 17 32.16 -25.81 -8.52
CA ASP A 17 32.63 -25.87 -7.16
C ASP A 17 31.38 -25.77 -6.27
N PRO A 18 31.14 -26.74 -5.38
CA PRO A 18 30.04 -26.62 -4.45
C PRO A 18 30.37 -25.41 -3.58
N LYS A 19 29.72 -24.27 -3.86
CA LYS A 19 29.73 -23.16 -2.93
C LYS A 19 29.17 -23.73 -1.63
N GLN A 20 30.07 -23.93 -0.66
CA GLN A 20 29.69 -24.36 0.69
C GLN A 20 28.93 -23.21 1.34
N ASP A 21 27.64 -23.14 1.09
CA ASP A 21 26.76 -22.15 1.69
C ASP A 21 26.28 -22.68 3.04
N PHE A 22 26.78 -22.13 4.12
CA PHE A 22 26.39 -22.48 5.48
C PHE A 22 25.06 -21.82 5.86
N THR A 23 24.65 -20.79 5.15
CA THR A 23 23.42 -20.05 5.41
C THR A 23 22.45 -20.24 4.25
N THR A 24 21.24 -20.68 4.57
CA THR A 24 20.12 -20.55 3.63
C THR A 24 19.92 -19.07 3.35
N THR A 25 20.20 -18.62 2.13
CA THR A 25 19.89 -17.26 1.70
C THR A 25 18.40 -17.03 1.94
N GLN A 26 18.08 -16.19 2.92
CA GLN A 26 16.72 -15.75 3.17
C GLN A 26 16.35 -14.82 2.04
N ALA A 27 15.54 -15.30 1.11
CA ALA A 27 15.04 -14.48 0.04
C ALA A 27 14.05 -13.47 0.60
N ALA A 28 14.27 -12.18 0.32
CA ALA A 28 13.36 -11.09 0.71
C ALA A 28 12.05 -11.07 -0.11
N ASP A 29 11.68 -12.20 -0.71
CA ASP A 29 10.50 -12.38 -1.59
C ASP A 29 9.33 -13.12 -0.90
N GLY A 30 9.43 -13.37 0.42
CA GLY A 30 8.39 -14.08 1.18
C GLY A 30 8.39 -15.59 0.99
N THR A 31 9.43 -16.17 0.39
CA THR A 31 9.56 -17.62 0.22
C THR A 31 9.68 -18.30 1.58
N GLN A 32 8.79 -19.25 1.86
CA GLN A 32 8.87 -20.06 3.06
C GLN A 32 9.85 -21.21 2.84
N THR A 33 10.93 -21.23 3.64
CA THR A 33 11.91 -22.32 3.62
C THR A 33 11.45 -23.48 4.51
N VAL A 34 11.39 -24.68 3.95
CA VAL A 34 11.01 -25.92 4.64
C VAL A 34 12.11 -26.96 4.45
N ASN A 35 12.44 -27.73 5.50
CA ASN A 35 13.38 -28.84 5.37
C ASN A 35 12.72 -30.02 4.64
N ALA A 36 13.44 -30.64 3.71
CA ALA A 36 12.97 -31.84 2.99
C ALA A 36 12.65 -32.97 3.97
N GLY A 37 11.45 -33.57 3.87
CA GLY A 37 10.96 -34.62 4.77
C GLY A 37 10.36 -34.11 6.08
N GLY A 38 10.30 -32.78 6.28
CA GLY A 38 9.61 -32.18 7.43
C GLY A 38 8.10 -32.06 7.16
N TYR A 39 7.30 -32.27 8.22
CA TYR A 39 5.86 -32.03 8.17
C TYR A 39 5.59 -30.56 7.84
N PHE A 40 4.83 -30.27 6.78
CA PHE A 40 4.35 -28.94 6.47
C PHE A 40 3.45 -28.46 7.61
N GLY A 41 3.91 -27.52 8.41
CA GLY A 41 3.00 -26.82 9.29
C GLY A 41 3.31 -26.75 10.77
N THR A 42 4.39 -27.32 11.26
CA THR A 42 4.78 -27.13 12.67
C THR A 42 5.92 -26.14 12.84
N PHE A 43 5.73 -24.90 12.38
CA PHE A 43 6.23 -23.78 13.16
C PHE A 43 5.13 -23.42 14.16
N LEU A 44 5.17 -24.06 15.32
CA LEU A 44 4.54 -23.57 16.53
C LEU A 44 5.21 -22.22 16.84
N ASP A 45 4.62 -21.16 16.33
CA ASP A 45 4.86 -19.84 16.85
C ASP A 45 4.26 -19.85 18.25
N MET A 46 5.09 -19.88 19.25
CA MET A 46 4.66 -19.88 20.67
C MET A 46 3.97 -18.57 21.05
N ASP A 47 4.07 -17.55 20.22
CA ASP A 47 3.24 -16.34 20.29
C ASP A 47 1.94 -16.57 19.54
N ALA A 48 0.87 -16.85 20.27
CA ALA A 48 -0.50 -17.08 19.80
C ALA A 48 -1.13 -15.90 19.00
N THR A 49 -0.35 -14.89 18.65
CA THR A 49 -0.71 -13.73 17.85
C THR A 49 -0.16 -13.74 16.42
N ALA A 50 0.47 -14.85 15.98
CA ALA A 50 0.98 -14.98 14.63
C ALA A 50 -0.18 -15.04 13.62
N LYS A 51 -0.57 -13.88 13.14
CA LYS A 51 -1.51 -13.72 12.05
C LYS A 51 -0.93 -14.37 10.81
N THR A 52 -1.72 -15.21 10.17
CA THR A 52 -1.33 -15.81 8.88
C THR A 52 -1.19 -14.70 7.84
N GLU A 53 -0.40 -14.95 6.78
CA GLU A 53 -0.31 -13.98 5.66
C GLU A 53 -1.69 -13.68 5.06
N ALA A 54 -2.57 -14.68 5.00
CA ALA A 54 -3.94 -14.52 4.52
C ALA A 54 -4.77 -13.57 5.40
N ASP A 55 -4.59 -13.62 6.73
CA ASP A 55 -5.26 -12.73 7.66
C ASP A 55 -4.75 -11.29 7.55
N LEU A 56 -3.44 -11.10 7.31
CA LEU A 56 -2.89 -9.78 7.05
C LEU A 56 -3.43 -9.17 5.76
N ILE A 57 -3.50 -9.97 4.67
CA ILE A 57 -4.07 -9.49 3.39
C ILE A 57 -5.53 -9.09 3.58
N ARG A 58 -6.32 -9.88 4.34
CA ARG A 58 -7.72 -9.53 4.65
C ARG A 58 -7.79 -8.18 5.37
N ARG A 59 -6.96 -7.97 6.39
CA ARG A 59 -6.89 -6.70 7.12
C ARG A 59 -6.49 -5.52 6.23
N TYR A 60 -5.51 -5.70 5.34
CA TYR A 60 -5.13 -4.64 4.42
C TYR A 60 -6.29 -4.24 3.52
N ARG A 61 -7.06 -5.21 3.02
CA ARG A 61 -8.26 -4.94 2.21
C ARG A 61 -9.36 -4.25 3.01
N GLU A 62 -9.57 -4.62 4.28
CA GLU A 62 -10.52 -3.96 5.18
C GLU A 62 -10.14 -2.49 5.44
N ILE A 63 -8.85 -2.23 5.66
CA ILE A 63 -8.34 -0.88 5.88
C ILE A 63 -8.39 -0.02 4.61
N ALA A 64 -8.15 -0.63 3.45
CA ALA A 64 -8.20 0.06 2.16
C ALA A 64 -9.61 0.55 1.78
N ILE A 65 -10.67 0.06 2.43
CA ILE A 65 -12.05 0.51 2.23
C ILE A 65 -12.37 1.75 3.07
N HIS A 66 -11.56 2.05 4.11
CA HIS A 66 -11.78 3.24 4.92
C HIS A 66 -11.60 4.51 4.07
N PRO A 67 -12.56 5.47 4.10
CA PRO A 67 -12.59 6.59 3.16
C PRO A 67 -11.27 7.35 3.05
N GLU A 68 -10.67 7.75 4.15
CA GLU A 68 -9.41 8.52 4.14
C GLU A 68 -8.22 7.68 3.65
N CYS A 69 -8.24 6.38 3.94
CA CYS A 69 -7.23 5.46 3.44
C CYS A 69 -7.40 5.20 1.96
N ASP A 70 -8.64 5.07 1.50
CA ASP A 70 -9.00 4.88 0.10
C ASP A 70 -8.57 6.08 -0.75
N MET A 71 -8.89 7.30 -0.32
CA MET A 71 -8.44 8.53 -0.97
C MET A 71 -6.91 8.59 -1.08
N ALA A 72 -6.20 8.28 0.01
CA ALA A 72 -4.73 8.31 0.00
C ALA A 72 -4.13 7.24 -0.93
N VAL A 73 -4.75 6.07 -1.02
CA VAL A 73 -4.35 5.01 -1.95
C VAL A 73 -4.64 5.42 -3.38
N GLU A 74 -5.79 6.04 -3.63
CA GLU A 74 -6.18 6.54 -4.95
C GLU A 74 -5.20 7.59 -5.45
N ASP A 75 -4.81 8.55 -4.62
CA ASP A 75 -3.78 9.55 -4.95
C ASP A 75 -2.45 8.89 -5.38
N ILE A 76 -2.03 7.84 -4.66
CA ILE A 76 -0.79 7.13 -4.97
C ILE A 76 -0.91 6.39 -6.30
N VAL A 77 -2.05 5.73 -6.55
CA VAL A 77 -2.27 4.93 -7.75
C VAL A 77 -2.43 5.82 -8.98
N ASN A 78 -3.17 6.91 -8.87
CA ASN A 78 -3.34 7.91 -9.94
C ASN A 78 -1.99 8.53 -10.34
N GLU A 79 -1.16 8.86 -9.37
CA GLU A 79 0.20 9.34 -9.64
C GLU A 79 1.09 8.25 -10.23
N ALA A 80 0.92 6.96 -9.82
CA ALA A 80 1.76 5.87 -10.28
C ALA A 80 1.42 5.44 -11.71
N ILE A 81 0.14 5.35 -12.05
CA ILE A 81 -0.36 4.87 -13.35
C ILE A 81 -1.24 5.94 -13.95
N VAL A 82 -0.68 6.70 -14.86
CA VAL A 82 -1.42 7.68 -15.63
C VAL A 82 -1.95 7.01 -16.89
N SER A 83 -3.25 7.02 -17.09
CA SER A 83 -3.90 6.55 -18.31
C SER A 83 -4.17 7.71 -19.26
N ASN A 84 -3.85 7.52 -20.55
CA ASN A 84 -4.16 8.46 -21.60
C ASN A 84 -4.73 7.68 -22.78
N GLU A 85 -5.75 8.21 -23.44
CA GLU A 85 -6.38 7.57 -24.60
C GLU A 85 -5.45 7.41 -25.81
N MET A 86 -4.44 8.27 -25.93
CA MET A 86 -3.53 8.29 -27.10
C MET A 86 -2.17 7.66 -26.83
N LYS A 87 -1.81 7.36 -25.60
CA LYS A 87 -0.46 6.86 -25.25
C LYS A 87 -0.55 5.70 -24.28
N ASP A 88 0.32 4.72 -24.46
CA ASP A 88 0.44 3.61 -23.51
C ASP A 88 0.90 4.13 -22.14
N ALA A 89 0.32 3.58 -21.08
CA ALA A 89 0.66 3.95 -19.71
C ALA A 89 2.13 3.67 -19.35
N VAL A 90 2.74 2.68 -20.01
CA VAL A 90 4.15 2.30 -19.81
C VAL A 90 4.78 1.99 -21.17
N ARG A 91 6.00 2.47 -21.37
CA ARG A 91 6.84 2.16 -22.52
C ARG A 91 8.15 1.54 -22.09
N ILE A 92 8.68 0.67 -22.91
CA ILE A 92 9.99 0.08 -22.69
C ILE A 92 11.06 0.96 -23.35
N ASN A 93 12.12 1.26 -22.63
CA ASN A 93 13.29 1.98 -23.13
C ASN A 93 14.47 0.99 -23.24
N LEU A 94 14.98 0.84 -24.45
CA LEU A 94 16.01 -0.11 -24.83
C LEU A 94 17.32 0.59 -25.27
N GLU A 95 17.52 1.87 -24.95
CA GLU A 95 18.70 2.62 -25.35
C GLU A 95 19.99 2.04 -24.79
N GLY A 96 19.94 1.45 -23.58
CA GLY A 96 21.07 0.81 -22.92
C GLY A 96 21.49 -0.55 -23.52
N LEU A 97 20.70 -1.15 -24.42
CA LEU A 97 20.99 -2.46 -24.99
C LEU A 97 21.94 -2.36 -26.20
N SER A 98 22.94 -3.23 -26.22
CA SER A 98 23.92 -3.33 -27.33
C SER A 98 23.41 -4.09 -28.55
N TYR A 99 22.16 -4.60 -28.54
CA TYR A 99 21.59 -5.37 -29.63
C TYR A 99 21.24 -4.55 -30.87
N GLY A 100 21.19 -5.20 -32.04
CA GLY A 100 20.77 -4.60 -33.30
C GLY A 100 19.32 -4.07 -33.25
N LYS A 101 19.01 -3.13 -34.15
CA LYS A 101 17.68 -2.50 -34.24
C LYS A 101 16.52 -3.49 -34.38
N ASP A 102 16.74 -4.61 -35.11
CA ASP A 102 15.71 -5.61 -35.35
C ASP A 102 15.35 -6.39 -34.07
N ILE A 103 16.34 -6.72 -33.24
CA ILE A 103 16.10 -7.39 -31.97
C ILE A 103 15.38 -6.42 -30.99
N ARG A 104 15.79 -5.17 -30.94
CA ARG A 104 15.12 -4.15 -30.11
C ARG A 104 13.65 -4.00 -30.50
N ARG A 105 13.34 -3.90 -31.80
CA ARG A 105 11.93 -3.84 -32.26
C ARG A 105 11.12 -5.08 -31.90
N LYS A 106 11.73 -6.29 -31.97
CA LYS A 106 11.08 -7.49 -31.48
C LYS A 106 10.77 -7.43 -29.98
N ILE A 107 11.70 -6.97 -29.17
CA ILE A 107 11.49 -6.81 -27.71
C ILE A 107 10.37 -5.80 -27.44
N GLU A 108 10.36 -4.66 -28.13
CA GLU A 108 9.27 -3.66 -28.01
C GLU A 108 7.92 -4.25 -28.39
N HIS A 109 7.85 -5.00 -29.47
CA HIS A 109 6.62 -5.67 -29.91
C HIS A 109 6.14 -6.69 -28.87
N GLU A 110 7.03 -7.52 -28.35
CA GLU A 110 6.67 -8.51 -27.32
C GLU A 110 6.23 -7.85 -26.01
N PHE A 111 6.82 -6.72 -25.65
CA PHE A 111 6.37 -5.94 -24.49
C PHE A 111 4.97 -5.36 -24.71
N SER A 112 4.68 -4.84 -25.92
CA SER A 112 3.35 -4.34 -26.25
C SER A 112 2.30 -5.47 -26.19
N GLU A 113 2.65 -6.69 -26.62
CA GLU A 113 1.79 -7.86 -26.48
C GLU A 113 1.52 -8.21 -24.99
N ILE A 114 2.53 -8.11 -24.13
CA ILE A 114 2.35 -8.32 -22.69
C ILE A 114 1.38 -7.27 -22.10
N LEU A 115 1.53 -6.00 -22.45
CA LEU A 115 0.62 -4.95 -22.01
C LEU A 115 -0.81 -5.22 -22.50
N ARG A 116 -0.97 -5.71 -23.75
CA ARG A 116 -2.26 -6.12 -24.30
C ARG A 116 -2.87 -7.29 -23.52
N LEU A 117 -2.08 -8.34 -23.21
CA LEU A 117 -2.53 -9.50 -22.43
C LEU A 117 -2.96 -9.12 -21.01
N LEU A 118 -2.27 -8.17 -20.38
CA LEU A 118 -2.67 -7.60 -19.08
C LEU A 118 -3.87 -6.65 -19.22
N ASN A 119 -4.19 -6.22 -20.44
CA ASN A 119 -5.08 -5.09 -20.69
C ASN A 119 -4.69 -3.87 -19.84
N PHE A 120 -3.38 -3.56 -19.83
CA PHE A 120 -2.79 -2.67 -18.85
C PHE A 120 -3.25 -1.22 -19.00
N ASN A 121 -3.57 -0.76 -20.19
CA ASN A 121 -4.06 0.60 -20.43
C ASN A 121 -5.42 0.86 -19.76
N ILE A 122 -6.24 -0.19 -19.59
CA ILE A 122 -7.56 -0.09 -18.93
C ILE A 122 -7.46 -0.55 -17.46
N LYS A 123 -6.81 -1.69 -17.21
CA LYS A 123 -6.76 -2.34 -15.90
C LYS A 123 -5.49 -2.03 -15.10
N GLY A 124 -4.58 -1.23 -15.63
CA GLY A 124 -3.29 -0.94 -14.98
C GLY A 124 -3.46 -0.33 -13.59
N HIS A 125 -4.41 0.58 -13.47
CA HIS A 125 -4.80 1.19 -12.20
C HIS A 125 -5.23 0.13 -11.18
N ASP A 126 -6.16 -0.76 -11.55
CA ASP A 126 -6.64 -1.83 -10.65
C ASP A 126 -5.55 -2.84 -10.29
N ILE A 127 -4.69 -3.19 -11.25
CA ILE A 127 -3.58 -4.11 -11.04
C ILE A 127 -2.57 -3.52 -10.05
N PHE A 128 -2.21 -2.25 -10.24
CA PHE A 128 -1.29 -1.56 -9.35
C PHE A 128 -1.90 -1.36 -7.96
N ARG A 129 -3.19 -0.98 -7.86
CA ARG A 129 -3.92 -0.87 -6.60
C ARG A 129 -3.91 -2.19 -5.83
N ARG A 130 -4.21 -3.32 -6.48
CA ARG A 130 -4.17 -4.65 -5.85
C ARG A 130 -2.77 -4.99 -5.35
N TRP A 131 -1.74 -4.73 -6.15
CA TRP A 131 -0.36 -4.93 -5.74
C TRP A 131 0.02 -4.07 -4.53
N TYR A 132 -0.38 -2.81 -4.51
CA TYR A 132 -0.11 -1.89 -3.42
C TYR A 132 -0.81 -2.31 -2.12
N VAL A 133 -2.10 -2.67 -2.21
CA VAL A 133 -2.93 -3.08 -1.06
C VAL A 133 -2.50 -4.44 -0.51
N ASP A 134 -2.34 -5.46 -1.36
CA ASP A 134 -2.00 -6.82 -0.92
C ASP A 134 -0.50 -7.00 -0.64
N GLY A 135 0.34 -6.07 -1.11
CA GLY A 135 1.80 -6.13 -1.02
C GLY A 135 2.44 -7.16 -1.95
N ARG A 136 1.66 -7.83 -2.79
CA ARG A 136 2.10 -8.83 -3.77
C ARG A 136 1.03 -9.06 -4.82
N ILE A 137 1.45 -9.50 -6.00
CA ILE A 137 0.54 -9.89 -7.07
C ILE A 137 1.05 -11.13 -7.77
N PHE A 138 0.13 -12.00 -8.18
CA PHE A 138 0.41 -13.24 -8.89
C PHE A 138 -0.42 -13.33 -10.16
N PHE A 139 0.24 -13.72 -11.24
CA PHE A 139 -0.41 -14.07 -12.49
C PHE A 139 0.05 -15.44 -12.95
N GLN A 140 -0.89 -16.28 -13.36
CA GLN A 140 -0.60 -17.53 -14.04
C GLN A 140 -0.34 -17.25 -15.51
N LYS A 141 0.79 -17.72 -16.03
CA LYS A 141 1.16 -17.67 -17.44
C LYS A 141 0.61 -18.92 -18.15
N LEU A 142 -0.32 -18.75 -19.05
CA LEU A 142 -0.84 -19.84 -19.86
C LEU A 142 -0.13 -19.85 -21.22
N ILE A 143 0.42 -21.01 -21.56
CA ILE A 143 1.17 -21.24 -22.79
C ILE A 143 0.51 -22.42 -23.52
N ASP A 144 0.37 -22.32 -24.83
CA ASP A 144 -0.17 -23.40 -25.66
C ASP A 144 0.82 -24.58 -25.68
N ARG A 145 0.38 -25.74 -25.20
CA ARG A 145 1.21 -26.95 -25.19
C ARG A 145 1.51 -27.49 -26.58
N LYS A 146 0.65 -27.19 -27.60
CA LYS A 146 0.82 -27.67 -28.99
C LYS A 146 1.83 -26.82 -29.71
N ASP A 147 1.86 -25.52 -29.42
CA ASP A 147 2.75 -24.56 -30.06
C ASP A 147 3.30 -23.58 -29.06
N PRO A 148 4.34 -23.96 -28.28
CA PRO A 148 4.94 -23.09 -27.29
C PRO A 148 5.56 -21.81 -27.88
N THR A 149 5.94 -21.83 -29.15
CA THR A 149 6.59 -20.70 -29.85
C THR A 149 5.68 -19.47 -29.97
N LYS A 150 4.36 -19.64 -29.79
CA LYS A 150 3.44 -18.51 -29.70
C LYS A 150 3.66 -17.62 -28.44
N GLY A 151 4.37 -18.15 -27.47
CA GLY A 151 4.60 -17.45 -26.19
C GLY A 151 3.40 -17.55 -25.24
N ILE A 152 3.25 -16.55 -24.40
CA ILE A 152 2.15 -16.46 -23.43
C ILE A 152 0.86 -16.12 -24.18
N THR A 153 -0.16 -16.94 -24.00
CA THR A 153 -1.46 -16.76 -24.67
C THR A 153 -2.46 -16.04 -23.79
N GLU A 154 -2.41 -16.26 -22.48
CA GLU A 154 -3.33 -15.66 -21.52
C GLU A 154 -2.64 -15.47 -20.16
N LEU A 155 -3.03 -14.42 -19.43
CA LEU A 155 -2.59 -14.12 -18.06
C LEU A 155 -3.80 -14.15 -17.13
N LYS A 156 -3.78 -15.06 -16.14
CA LYS A 156 -4.84 -15.17 -15.13
C LYS A 156 -4.37 -14.67 -13.78
N TYR A 157 -5.08 -13.72 -13.22
CA TYR A 157 -4.83 -13.25 -11.87
C TYR A 157 -5.14 -14.34 -10.84
N ILE A 158 -4.26 -14.51 -9.85
CA ILE A 158 -4.45 -15.41 -8.71
C ILE A 158 -4.51 -14.60 -7.42
N ASP A 159 -5.54 -14.85 -6.60
CA ASP A 159 -5.65 -14.21 -5.28
C ASP A 159 -4.46 -14.65 -4.39
N PRO A 160 -3.69 -13.69 -3.85
CA PRO A 160 -2.54 -13.97 -2.99
C PRO A 160 -2.83 -14.83 -1.76
N ARG A 161 -4.09 -14.92 -1.33
CA ARG A 161 -4.50 -15.79 -0.22
C ARG A 161 -4.55 -17.28 -0.60
N LYS A 162 -4.60 -17.59 -1.91
CA LYS A 162 -4.74 -18.95 -2.44
C LYS A 162 -3.41 -19.57 -2.87
N ILE A 163 -2.34 -18.79 -2.93
CA ILE A 163 -1.03 -19.22 -3.44
C ILE A 163 0.08 -18.84 -2.47
N LYS A 164 1.08 -19.70 -2.34
CA LYS A 164 2.27 -19.46 -1.52
C LYS A 164 3.51 -20.01 -2.21
N LYS A 165 4.62 -19.24 -2.14
CA LYS A 165 5.93 -19.68 -2.63
C LYS A 165 6.65 -20.47 -1.55
N ILE A 166 7.11 -21.68 -1.87
CA ILE A 166 7.78 -22.58 -0.94
C ILE A 166 9.14 -22.95 -1.51
N ARG A 167 10.15 -22.91 -0.67
CA ARG A 167 11.50 -23.42 -0.94
C ARG A 167 11.75 -24.61 -0.04
N GLU A 168 11.85 -25.78 -0.62
CA GLU A 168 12.21 -27.02 0.06
C GLU A 168 13.71 -27.20 0.02
N VAL A 169 14.34 -27.23 1.18
CA VAL A 169 15.81 -27.33 1.32
C VAL A 169 16.15 -28.76 1.76
N LYS A 170 16.94 -29.44 0.94
CA LYS A 170 17.48 -30.75 1.27
C LYS A 170 18.86 -30.54 1.90
N LYS A 171 18.95 -30.91 3.17
CA LYS A 171 20.20 -30.85 3.92
C LYS A 171 20.85 -32.23 3.93
N VAL A 172 22.09 -32.34 3.50
CA VAL A 172 22.88 -33.58 3.53
C VAL A 172 24.03 -33.41 4.51
N ARG A 173 24.28 -34.47 5.27
CA ARG A 173 25.43 -34.56 6.16
C ARG A 173 26.56 -35.26 5.40
N PRO A 174 27.66 -34.59 5.06
CA PRO A 174 28.78 -35.22 4.39
C PRO A 174 29.47 -36.18 5.35
N ASN A 175 29.58 -37.46 4.94
CA ASN A 175 30.40 -38.50 5.55
C ASN A 175 30.21 -38.74 7.06
N GLY A 176 29.00 -38.80 7.58
CA GLY A 176 28.75 -39.27 8.93
C GLY A 176 29.34 -38.45 10.08
N LYS A 177 30.01 -37.33 9.81
CA LYS A 177 30.52 -36.44 10.86
C LYS A 177 29.41 -35.49 11.32
N THR A 178 29.27 -35.42 12.63
CA THR A 178 28.06 -34.98 13.33
C THR A 178 27.77 -33.48 13.23
N ASP A 179 28.73 -32.66 12.85
CA ASP A 179 28.66 -31.20 13.12
C ASP A 179 28.48 -30.30 11.92
N LEU A 180 28.56 -30.80 10.67
CA LEU A 180 28.43 -29.99 9.48
C LEU A 180 27.25 -30.43 8.64
N THR A 181 26.18 -29.63 8.65
CA THR A 181 25.03 -29.82 7.76
C THR A 181 25.18 -28.85 6.57
N ILE A 182 25.35 -29.38 5.35
CA ILE A 182 25.47 -28.60 4.12
C ILE A 182 24.14 -28.64 3.38
N VAL A 183 23.75 -27.52 2.80
CA VAL A 183 22.60 -27.44 1.89
C VAL A 183 23.05 -28.02 0.54
N ASP A 184 22.47 -29.17 0.17
CA ASP A 184 22.82 -29.86 -1.08
C ASP A 184 22.00 -29.35 -2.25
N GLU A 185 20.70 -29.22 -2.06
CA GLU A 185 19.77 -28.84 -3.12
C GLU A 185 18.59 -28.07 -2.52
N TYR A 186 18.09 -27.08 -3.25
CA TYR A 186 16.83 -26.43 -2.93
C TYR A 186 15.89 -26.49 -4.14
N ILE A 187 14.63 -26.83 -3.89
CA ILE A 187 13.58 -26.88 -4.89
C ILE A 187 12.56 -25.80 -4.56
N GLU A 188 12.32 -24.90 -5.50
CA GLU A 188 11.27 -23.88 -5.36
C GLU A 188 10.03 -24.31 -6.13
N TYR A 189 8.87 -24.10 -5.51
CA TYR A 189 7.58 -24.32 -6.15
C TYR A 189 6.51 -23.44 -5.50
N TYR A 190 5.41 -23.23 -6.21
CA TYR A 190 4.22 -22.60 -5.68
C TYR A 190 3.21 -23.66 -5.24
N LEU A 191 2.62 -23.45 -4.07
CA LEU A 191 1.51 -24.25 -3.58
C LEU A 191 0.22 -23.47 -3.77
N PHE A 192 -0.70 -24.01 -4.56
CA PHE A 192 -2.01 -23.42 -4.79
C PHE A 192 -3.11 -24.25 -4.12
N ASN A 193 -4.03 -23.56 -3.43
CA ASN A 193 -5.23 -24.18 -2.86
C ASN A 193 -6.43 -23.27 -3.08
N GLU A 194 -7.47 -23.78 -3.69
CA GLU A 194 -8.67 -23.00 -4.02
C GLU A 194 -9.40 -22.48 -2.76
N LYS A 195 -9.38 -23.21 -1.67
CA LYS A 195 -9.98 -22.83 -0.37
C LYS A 195 -9.10 -21.89 0.46
N GLY A 196 -7.92 -21.53 -0.03
CA GLY A 196 -6.92 -20.74 0.68
C GLY A 196 -5.84 -21.63 1.32
N VAL A 197 -4.63 -21.07 1.42
CA VAL A 197 -3.50 -21.76 2.06
C VAL A 197 -3.54 -21.45 3.56
N SER A 198 -4.22 -22.30 4.32
CA SER A 198 -4.22 -22.30 5.78
C SER A 198 -3.26 -23.37 6.31
N GLN A 199 -2.81 -23.24 7.56
CA GLN A 199 -1.92 -24.22 8.19
C GLN A 199 -2.47 -25.66 8.19
N SER A 200 -3.80 -25.83 8.27
CA SER A 200 -4.45 -27.13 8.25
C SER A 200 -4.57 -27.79 6.87
N THR A 201 -4.39 -27.03 5.78
CA THR A 201 -4.57 -27.49 4.40
C THR A 201 -3.26 -27.68 3.63
N ALA A 202 -2.13 -27.59 4.30
CA ALA A 202 -0.80 -27.66 3.67
C ALA A 202 -0.52 -28.96 2.89
N GLY A 203 -1.25 -30.05 3.18
CA GLY A 203 -1.10 -31.33 2.48
C GLY A 203 -1.94 -31.52 1.22
N SER A 204 -2.94 -30.65 0.95
CA SER A 204 -3.91 -30.83 -0.15
C SER A 204 -3.77 -29.83 -1.32
N GLY A 205 -2.68 -29.07 -1.39
CA GLY A 205 -2.46 -28.07 -2.43
C GLY A 205 -1.82 -28.66 -3.70
N ILE A 206 -2.06 -27.98 -4.84
CA ILE A 206 -1.43 -28.29 -6.13
C ILE A 206 -0.06 -27.63 -6.16
N LYS A 207 1.00 -28.43 -6.40
CA LYS A 207 2.36 -27.92 -6.63
C LYS A 207 2.48 -27.40 -8.05
N ILE A 208 2.92 -26.17 -8.20
CA ILE A 208 3.06 -25.47 -9.49
C ILE A 208 4.53 -25.08 -9.67
N ALA A 209 5.05 -25.26 -10.88
CA ALA A 209 6.42 -24.88 -11.23
C ALA A 209 6.59 -23.34 -11.16
N PRO A 210 7.76 -22.84 -10.75
CA PRO A 210 8.01 -21.40 -10.62
C PRO A 210 7.82 -20.62 -11.93
N ASP A 211 8.21 -21.22 -13.03
CA ASP A 211 8.18 -20.55 -14.35
C ASP A 211 6.76 -20.27 -14.87
N THR A 212 5.75 -20.96 -14.33
CA THR A 212 4.35 -20.78 -14.73
C THR A 212 3.65 -19.62 -14.04
N ILE A 213 4.26 -19.05 -13.01
CA ILE A 213 3.70 -17.96 -12.21
C ILE A 213 4.56 -16.71 -12.35
N ALA A 214 3.94 -15.60 -12.70
CA ALA A 214 4.55 -14.29 -12.55
C ALA A 214 4.25 -13.75 -11.15
N PHE A 215 5.31 -13.37 -10.45
CA PHE A 215 5.23 -12.91 -9.07
C PHE A 215 5.95 -11.58 -8.88
N CYS A 216 5.24 -10.61 -8.29
CA CYS A 216 5.81 -9.32 -7.94
C CYS A 216 5.52 -8.99 -6.48
N PRO A 217 6.52 -9.08 -5.58
CA PRO A 217 6.39 -8.67 -4.19
C PRO A 217 6.60 -7.17 -4.02
N SER A 218 6.10 -6.59 -2.91
CA SER A 218 6.32 -5.20 -2.53
C SER A 218 7.79 -4.87 -2.22
N GLY A 219 8.58 -5.89 -1.88
CA GLY A 219 9.94 -5.74 -1.38
C GLY A 219 10.02 -5.29 0.09
N LEU A 220 8.89 -5.18 0.78
CA LEU A 220 8.84 -4.98 2.23
C LEU A 220 8.71 -6.33 2.92
N VAL A 221 9.61 -6.63 3.84
CA VAL A 221 9.64 -7.89 4.59
C VAL A 221 9.59 -7.57 6.07
N ASP A 222 8.95 -8.43 6.85
CA ASP A 222 8.99 -8.32 8.30
C ASP A 222 10.41 -8.62 8.80
N GLN A 223 10.96 -7.73 9.63
CA GLN A 223 12.31 -7.88 10.17
C GLN A 223 12.46 -9.09 11.09
N ASN A 224 11.37 -9.48 11.76
CA ASN A 224 11.36 -10.64 12.66
C ASN A 224 11.08 -11.95 11.93
N LYS A 225 10.25 -11.87 10.87
CA LYS A 225 9.85 -13.03 10.05
C LYS A 225 10.19 -12.73 8.59
N HIS A 226 11.45 -12.91 8.23
CA HIS A 226 11.97 -12.59 6.87
C HIS A 226 11.24 -13.27 5.71
N ASN A 227 10.39 -14.23 5.99
CA ASN A 227 9.56 -14.95 5.02
C ASN A 227 8.16 -14.35 4.84
N MET A 228 7.84 -13.22 5.50
CA MET A 228 6.55 -12.58 5.40
C MET A 228 6.66 -11.26 4.64
N VAL A 229 6.06 -11.20 3.46
CA VAL A 229 5.96 -9.96 2.67
C VAL A 229 4.88 -9.07 3.27
N LEU A 230 5.20 -7.81 3.47
CA LEU A 230 4.28 -6.80 4.00
C LEU A 230 3.73 -5.91 2.88
N SER A 231 2.51 -5.45 3.08
CA SER A 231 1.91 -4.40 2.24
C SER A 231 2.44 -3.02 2.62
N TYR A 232 2.36 -2.08 1.68
CA TYR A 232 2.59 -0.65 1.98
C TYR A 232 1.59 -0.09 2.97
N LEU A 233 0.40 -0.68 3.08
CA LEU A 233 -0.63 -0.35 4.07
C LEU A 233 -0.31 -0.83 5.50
N HIS A 234 0.74 -1.65 5.69
CA HIS A 234 1.04 -2.19 7.01
C HIS A 234 1.21 -1.11 8.08
N LYS A 235 1.87 0.00 7.72
CA LYS A 235 2.09 1.15 8.61
C LYS A 235 0.80 1.92 8.93
N ALA A 236 -0.21 1.82 8.07
CA ALA A 236 -1.48 2.51 8.23
C ALA A 236 -2.47 1.78 9.16
N ILE A 237 -2.25 0.49 9.48
CA ILE A 237 -3.16 -0.32 10.32
C ILE A 237 -3.47 0.40 11.64
N LYS A 238 -2.43 0.82 12.36
CA LYS A 238 -2.60 1.47 13.66
C LYS A 238 -3.26 2.86 13.56
N PRO A 239 -2.79 3.77 12.69
CA PRO A 239 -3.43 5.06 12.48
C PRO A 239 -4.91 4.98 12.08
N VAL A 240 -5.29 4.10 11.15
CA VAL A 240 -6.70 3.93 10.73
C VAL A 240 -7.57 3.47 11.89
N ASN A 241 -7.14 2.44 12.64
CA ASN A 241 -7.91 1.97 13.79
C ASN A 241 -8.06 3.05 14.86
N GLN A 242 -7.01 3.86 15.09
CA GLN A 242 -7.06 4.96 16.06
C GLN A 242 -7.99 6.07 15.57
N LEU A 243 -7.93 6.44 14.28
CA LEU A 243 -8.82 7.44 13.68
C LEU A 243 -10.29 7.02 13.84
N ARG A 244 -10.62 5.81 13.40
CA ARG A 244 -11.98 5.26 13.54
C ARG A 244 -12.49 5.28 14.99
N MET A 245 -11.65 4.86 15.94
CA MET A 245 -12.04 4.88 17.36
C MET A 245 -12.34 6.29 17.87
N ILE A 246 -11.58 7.29 17.42
CA ILE A 246 -11.80 8.68 17.85
C ILE A 246 -13.02 9.27 17.17
N GLU A 247 -13.24 9.01 15.87
CA GLU A 247 -14.45 9.43 15.16
C GLU A 247 -15.70 8.90 15.84
N ASP A 248 -15.75 7.60 16.13
CA ASP A 248 -16.85 6.97 16.87
C ASP A 248 -17.02 7.59 18.26
N ALA A 249 -15.91 7.81 18.99
CA ALA A 249 -15.93 8.41 20.34
C ALA A 249 -16.45 9.85 20.30
N VAL A 250 -16.08 10.65 19.31
CA VAL A 250 -16.57 12.03 19.13
C VAL A 250 -18.08 12.04 18.88
N VAL A 251 -18.56 11.16 18.01
CA VAL A 251 -19.99 11.02 17.71
C VAL A 251 -20.76 10.62 18.99
N ILE A 252 -20.31 9.58 19.68
CA ILE A 252 -20.92 9.13 20.93
C ILE A 252 -20.91 10.24 21.99
N TYR A 253 -19.78 10.94 22.14
CA TYR A 253 -19.67 12.03 23.10
C TYR A 253 -20.62 13.18 22.78
N ARG A 254 -20.75 13.57 21.51
CA ARG A 254 -21.67 14.62 21.08
C ARG A 254 -23.11 14.21 21.29
N ILE A 255 -23.50 13.01 20.92
CA ILE A 255 -24.86 12.49 21.13
C ILE A 255 -25.17 12.43 22.64
N ALA A 256 -24.22 11.97 23.45
CA ALA A 256 -24.43 11.78 24.88
C ALA A 256 -24.37 13.08 25.70
N ARG A 257 -23.58 14.08 25.25
CA ARG A 257 -23.28 15.27 26.05
C ARG A 257 -23.73 16.61 25.46
N ALA A 258 -23.96 16.68 24.14
CA ALA A 258 -24.42 17.93 23.52
C ALA A 258 -25.80 18.38 24.02
N PRO A 259 -26.76 17.48 24.25
CA PRO A 259 -28.02 17.89 24.76
C PRO A 259 -27.95 18.28 26.23
N GLU A 260 -28.64 19.33 26.62
CA GLU A 260 -28.87 19.67 28.02
C GLU A 260 -29.63 18.55 28.71
N ARG A 261 -29.14 18.07 29.82
CA ARG A 261 -29.80 17.05 30.61
C ARG A 261 -30.71 17.73 31.67
N ARG A 262 -31.90 17.19 31.82
CA ARG A 262 -32.85 17.70 32.81
C ARG A 262 -32.81 16.82 34.05
N ILE A 263 -32.80 17.47 35.23
CA ILE A 263 -32.97 16.80 36.49
C ILE A 263 -34.38 17.12 36.98
N PHE A 264 -35.22 16.12 37.00
CA PHE A 264 -36.55 16.20 37.55
C PHE A 264 -36.53 15.78 39.02
N LYS A 265 -36.62 16.74 39.90
CA LYS A 265 -36.80 16.50 41.32
C LYS A 265 -38.31 16.40 41.61
N ILE A 266 -38.77 15.17 41.74
CA ILE A 266 -40.20 14.90 41.96
C ILE A 266 -40.49 14.85 43.43
N ASP A 267 -41.38 15.72 43.90
CA ASP A 267 -41.85 15.67 45.29
C ASP A 267 -42.70 14.43 45.48
N VAL A 268 -42.25 13.53 46.34
CA VAL A 268 -42.96 12.29 46.70
C VAL A 268 -43.70 12.42 48.04
N GLY A 269 -43.64 13.63 48.68
CA GLY A 269 -44.31 13.92 49.92
C GLY A 269 -44.01 12.90 51.03
N ASN A 270 -45.06 12.54 51.81
CA ASN A 270 -44.97 11.56 52.88
C ASN A 270 -45.19 10.12 52.47
N LEU A 271 -45.01 9.78 51.19
CA LEU A 271 -45.20 8.41 50.73
C LEU A 271 -44.17 7.44 51.32
N PRO A 272 -44.56 6.23 51.76
CA PRO A 272 -43.63 5.20 52.18
C PRO A 272 -42.63 4.93 51.08
N LYS A 273 -41.37 4.64 51.43
CA LYS A 273 -40.22 4.50 50.52
C LYS A 273 -40.51 3.61 49.29
N GLN A 274 -41.19 2.46 49.51
CA GLN A 274 -41.53 1.54 48.43
C GLN A 274 -42.55 2.11 47.42
N LYS A 275 -43.57 2.84 47.91
CA LYS A 275 -44.59 3.48 47.04
C LYS A 275 -44.00 4.69 46.31
N ALA A 276 -43.08 5.43 46.96
CA ALA A 276 -42.34 6.53 46.32
C ALA A 276 -41.46 6.03 45.17
N GLU A 277 -40.74 4.94 45.37
CA GLU A 277 -39.92 4.31 44.32
C GLU A 277 -40.78 3.74 43.19
N GLN A 278 -41.93 3.17 43.48
CA GLN A 278 -42.86 2.66 42.51
C GLN A 278 -43.48 3.79 41.66
N TYR A 279 -43.90 4.87 42.29
CA TYR A 279 -44.41 6.07 41.61
C TYR A 279 -43.33 6.68 40.69
N LEU A 280 -42.08 6.76 41.15
CA LEU A 280 -40.97 7.26 40.34
C LEU A 280 -40.72 6.37 39.13
N ARG A 281 -40.72 5.06 39.30
CA ARG A 281 -40.60 4.09 38.18
C ARG A 281 -41.73 4.22 37.15
N ASP A 282 -42.93 4.41 37.60
CA ASP A 282 -44.09 4.57 36.69
C ASP A 282 -43.99 5.88 35.90
N VAL A 283 -43.55 6.96 36.54
CA VAL A 283 -43.30 8.23 35.86
C VAL A 283 -42.13 8.10 34.88
N MET A 284 -41.02 7.48 35.31
CA MET A 284 -39.89 7.21 34.39
C MET A 284 -40.28 6.37 33.20
N ALA A 285 -41.07 5.31 33.37
CA ALA A 285 -41.51 4.44 32.30
C ALA A 285 -42.38 5.17 31.26
N ARG A 286 -43.15 6.17 31.69
CA ARG A 286 -44.01 6.99 30.79
C ARG A 286 -43.23 8.00 29.97
N TYR A 287 -42.13 8.52 30.49
CA TYR A 287 -41.40 9.65 29.89
C TYR A 287 -39.96 9.35 29.50
N ARG A 288 -39.49 8.09 29.62
CA ARG A 288 -38.14 7.68 29.25
C ARG A 288 -38.05 7.36 27.76
N ASN A 289 -37.22 8.12 27.07
CA ASN A 289 -36.87 7.87 25.68
C ASN A 289 -35.41 7.42 25.60
N LYS A 290 -35.09 6.49 24.73
CA LYS A 290 -33.74 5.96 24.53
C LYS A 290 -33.38 6.03 23.06
N LEU A 291 -32.34 6.78 22.75
CA LEU A 291 -31.65 6.76 21.46
C LEU A 291 -30.55 5.72 21.48
N VAL A 292 -30.52 4.92 20.42
CA VAL A 292 -29.46 3.94 20.21
C VAL A 292 -28.70 4.34 18.94
N TYR A 293 -27.40 4.56 19.10
CA TYR A 293 -26.47 4.77 17.98
C TYR A 293 -25.90 3.42 17.55
N ASP A 294 -26.05 3.08 16.28
CA ASP A 294 -25.46 1.87 15.70
C ASP A 294 -24.11 2.25 15.06
N ALA A 295 -23.01 1.86 15.71
CA ALA A 295 -21.65 2.16 15.25
C ALA A 295 -21.27 1.43 13.93
N SER A 296 -22.05 0.44 13.50
CA SER A 296 -21.77 -0.32 12.28
C SER A 296 -22.34 0.35 11.03
N THR A 297 -23.48 1.03 11.17
CA THR A 297 -24.20 1.70 10.07
C THR A 297 -24.12 3.22 10.13
N GLY A 298 -23.73 3.77 11.30
CA GLY A 298 -23.77 5.21 11.55
C GLY A 298 -25.18 5.78 11.73
N GLU A 299 -26.19 4.94 11.79
CA GLU A 299 -27.58 5.37 11.93
C GLU A 299 -27.95 5.57 13.40
N ILE A 300 -28.76 6.59 13.66
CA ILE A 300 -29.40 6.82 14.94
C ILE A 300 -30.80 6.23 14.86
N ARG A 301 -31.05 5.16 15.60
CA ARG A 301 -32.39 4.55 15.68
C ARG A 301 -33.10 5.05 16.92
N ASP A 302 -34.28 5.61 16.69
CA ASP A 302 -35.23 5.94 17.74
C ASP A 302 -36.23 4.78 17.90
N ASP A 303 -36.16 4.10 19.04
CA ASP A 303 -37.02 2.94 19.31
C ASP A 303 -38.43 3.35 19.70
N ARG A 304 -38.76 4.66 19.83
CA ARG A 304 -40.09 5.14 20.20
C ARG A 304 -40.41 6.51 19.60
N ASN A 305 -41.68 6.67 19.25
CA ASN A 305 -42.27 7.83 18.57
C ASN A 305 -42.26 9.17 19.34
N TYR A 306 -41.35 9.42 20.26
CA TYR A 306 -41.28 10.65 21.04
C TYR A 306 -39.89 11.32 20.92
N MET A 307 -39.95 12.58 20.51
CA MET A 307 -38.77 13.44 20.28
C MET A 307 -38.10 13.90 21.58
N SER A 308 -37.44 13.03 22.34
CA SER A 308 -36.58 13.47 23.41
C SER A 308 -35.25 12.72 23.37
N MET A 309 -34.21 13.43 23.02
CA MET A 309 -32.83 12.92 22.85
C MET A 309 -32.07 12.75 24.17
N LEU A 310 -32.73 12.60 25.34
CA LEU A 310 -32.03 12.89 26.59
C LEU A 310 -32.25 11.84 27.66
N GLU A 311 -31.18 11.44 28.30
CA GLU A 311 -31.22 10.77 29.60
C GLU A 311 -31.54 11.83 30.67
N ASP A 312 -32.81 11.95 31.00
CA ASP A 312 -33.24 12.81 32.11
C ASP A 312 -33.05 12.08 33.45
N PHE A 313 -32.58 12.83 34.48
CA PHE A 313 -32.43 12.29 35.81
C PHE A 313 -33.67 12.56 36.65
N TRP A 314 -34.24 11.50 37.22
CA TRP A 314 -35.43 11.55 38.03
C TRP A 314 -35.05 11.27 39.46
N LEU A 315 -35.10 12.29 40.32
CA LEU A 315 -34.69 12.18 41.71
C LEU A 315 -35.89 12.41 42.61
N PRO A 316 -36.14 11.52 43.60
CA PRO A 316 -37.17 11.78 44.60
C PRO A 316 -36.74 12.86 45.54
N SER A 317 -37.56 13.89 45.75
CA SER A 317 -37.35 14.94 46.77
C SER A 317 -38.34 14.72 47.91
N ARG A 318 -37.88 14.96 49.15
CA ARG A 318 -38.70 14.87 50.38
C ARG A 318 -38.74 16.13 51.19
N GLU A 319 -38.13 17.21 50.69
CA GLU A 319 -38.17 18.48 51.44
C GLU A 319 -39.53 19.15 51.27
N GLY A 320 -40.24 19.23 52.35
CA GLY A 320 -41.60 19.78 52.42
C GLY A 320 -41.69 21.20 51.88
N GLY A 321 -42.48 21.38 50.85
CA GLY A 321 -43.06 22.68 50.57
C GLY A 321 -42.70 23.34 49.21
N ARG A 322 -41.95 22.72 48.32
CA ARG A 322 -41.65 23.31 46.99
C ARG A 322 -41.82 22.35 45.83
N GLY A 323 -42.96 21.79 45.65
CA GLY A 323 -43.32 21.09 44.40
C GLY A 323 -42.19 20.42 43.58
N THR A 324 -42.50 19.87 42.41
CA THR A 324 -41.57 19.30 41.43
C THR A 324 -40.69 20.43 40.89
N ASP A 325 -39.34 20.31 41.03
CA ASP A 325 -38.35 21.24 40.50
C ASP A 325 -37.63 20.62 39.31
N ILE A 326 -37.39 21.41 38.29
CA ILE A 326 -36.69 21.00 37.08
C ILE A 326 -35.43 21.84 36.98
N THR A 327 -34.28 21.18 37.11
CA THR A 327 -32.99 21.83 36.95
C THR A 327 -32.33 21.30 35.67
N THR A 328 -31.81 22.18 34.85
CA THR A 328 -31.05 21.80 33.66
C THR A 328 -29.57 21.72 33.99
N LEU A 329 -28.93 20.59 33.62
CA LEU A 329 -27.47 20.51 33.59
C LEU A 329 -27.01 21.07 32.25
N PRO A 330 -26.10 22.03 32.24
CA PRO A 330 -25.58 22.58 30.98
C PRO A 330 -24.95 21.46 30.12
N GLY A 331 -25.16 21.53 28.82
CA GLY A 331 -24.51 20.67 27.87
C GLY A 331 -22.99 20.74 27.94
N GLY A 332 -22.30 19.80 27.32
CA GLY A 332 -20.83 19.80 27.28
C GLY A 332 -20.30 21.05 26.57
N GLN A 333 -19.31 21.69 27.15
CA GLN A 333 -18.54 22.74 26.50
C GLN A 333 -17.53 22.09 25.56
N ASN A 334 -17.07 22.80 24.51
CA ASN A 334 -16.05 22.34 23.54
C ASN A 334 -16.51 21.23 22.58
N LEU A 335 -17.78 21.19 22.22
CA LEU A 335 -18.31 20.21 21.24
C LEU A 335 -17.81 20.43 19.81
N GLY A 336 -17.19 21.58 19.53
CA GLY A 336 -16.64 21.96 18.21
C GLY A 336 -15.19 21.53 18.00
N GLU A 337 -14.48 21.05 19.01
CA GLU A 337 -13.08 20.67 18.92
C GLU A 337 -12.92 19.38 18.08
N MET A 338 -12.15 19.50 16.98
CA MET A 338 -11.85 18.38 16.07
C MET A 338 -10.33 18.16 15.95
N GLU A 339 -9.54 18.77 16.85
CA GLU A 339 -8.07 18.73 16.76
C GLU A 339 -7.52 17.31 16.83
N ASP A 340 -8.08 16.47 17.66
CA ASP A 340 -7.67 15.07 17.80
C ASP A 340 -7.94 14.27 16.54
N VAL A 341 -9.12 14.45 15.93
CA VAL A 341 -9.48 13.80 14.66
C VAL A 341 -8.52 14.25 13.56
N ASN A 342 -8.29 15.55 13.42
CA ASN A 342 -7.36 16.13 12.45
C ASN A 342 -5.93 15.62 12.67
N TYR A 343 -5.49 15.47 13.92
CA TYR A 343 -4.17 14.92 14.25
C TYR A 343 -4.02 13.49 13.73
N PHE A 344 -5.00 12.61 13.98
CA PHE A 344 -4.92 11.22 13.55
C PHE A 344 -5.09 11.07 12.04
N GLN A 345 -5.89 11.91 11.40
CA GLN A 345 -6.02 11.98 9.96
C GLN A 345 -4.68 12.39 9.30
N LYS A 346 -4.03 13.45 9.80
CA LYS A 346 -2.69 13.86 9.35
C LYS A 346 -1.64 12.76 9.59
N LYS A 347 -1.73 12.03 10.70
CA LYS A 347 -0.87 10.90 11.02
C LYS A 347 -1.05 9.73 10.05
N LEU A 348 -2.29 9.46 9.64
CA LEU A 348 -2.60 8.45 8.62
C LEU A 348 -1.93 8.80 7.29
N TYR A 349 -2.12 10.01 6.76
CA TYR A 349 -1.51 10.46 5.51
C TYR A 349 0.02 10.39 5.54
N ARG A 350 0.63 10.83 6.64
CA ARG A 350 2.09 10.70 6.84
C ARG A 350 2.55 9.24 6.85
N SER A 351 1.76 8.31 7.41
CA SER A 351 2.09 6.89 7.43
C SER A 351 2.09 6.26 6.03
N LEU A 352 1.27 6.80 5.12
CA LEU A 352 1.17 6.41 3.71
C LEU A 352 2.13 7.18 2.79
N ASN A 353 2.92 8.12 3.33
CA ASN A 353 3.79 9.04 2.59
C ASN A 353 3.05 9.97 1.61
N VAL A 354 1.76 10.22 1.84
CA VAL A 354 0.98 11.19 1.07
C VAL A 354 1.12 12.57 1.71
N PRO A 355 1.33 13.65 0.93
CA PRO A 355 1.40 15.00 1.46
C PRO A 355 0.10 15.40 2.18
N VAL A 356 0.23 15.96 3.38
CA VAL A 356 -0.92 16.44 4.16
C VAL A 356 -1.62 17.61 3.45
N SER A 357 -0.88 18.35 2.62
CA SER A 357 -1.44 19.44 1.82
C SER A 357 -2.53 19.03 0.83
N ARG A 358 -2.58 17.75 0.44
CA ARG A 358 -3.64 17.20 -0.42
C ARG A 358 -4.97 17.02 0.33
N LEU A 359 -4.93 16.97 1.66
CA LEU A 359 -6.08 16.80 2.53
C LEU A 359 -6.73 18.13 2.87
N GLU A 360 -5.93 19.19 2.99
CA GLU A 360 -6.42 20.52 3.34
C GLU A 360 -6.87 21.25 2.07
N SER A 361 -8.16 21.54 1.95
CA SER A 361 -8.65 22.49 0.95
C SER A 361 -7.98 23.85 1.19
N GLN A 362 -7.45 24.43 0.13
CA GLN A 362 -6.60 25.62 0.18
C GLN A 362 -7.42 26.88 0.55
N ASP A 363 -7.52 27.17 1.83
CA ASP A 363 -7.91 28.48 2.29
C ASP A 363 -6.64 29.37 2.40
N GLY A 364 -6.39 30.17 1.35
CA GLY A 364 -5.41 31.25 1.36
C GLY A 364 -4.03 30.90 0.77
N PHE A 365 -3.74 31.60 -0.32
CA PHE A 365 -2.45 31.59 -1.01
C PHE A 365 -1.41 32.40 -0.20
N SER A 366 -0.43 31.71 0.44
CA SER A 366 0.73 32.38 1.01
C SER A 366 2.01 31.87 0.33
N LEU A 367 2.87 32.80 -0.11
CA LEU A 367 4.11 32.54 -0.85
C LEU A 367 5.10 31.59 -0.10
N GLY A 368 5.09 31.60 1.22
CA GLY A 368 5.90 30.67 2.03
C GLY A 368 5.40 29.23 2.00
N ARG A 369 4.10 29.04 1.88
CA ARG A 369 3.44 27.74 1.83
C ARG A 369 3.66 27.02 0.49
N ALA A 370 3.79 27.78 -0.60
CA ALA A 370 4.06 27.21 -1.95
C ALA A 370 5.40 26.46 -2.02
N SER A 371 6.43 26.93 -1.32
CA SER A 371 7.74 26.25 -1.29
C SER A 371 7.72 24.95 -0.46
N GLU A 372 6.93 24.92 0.60
CA GLU A 372 6.76 23.75 1.46
C GLU A 372 5.92 22.66 0.77
N ILE A 373 4.81 23.03 0.14
CA ILE A 373 4.00 22.16 -0.70
C ILE A 373 4.86 21.54 -1.80
N SER A 374 5.65 22.35 -2.51
CA SER A 374 6.57 21.88 -3.55
C SER A 374 7.60 20.88 -3.04
N ARG A 375 8.08 21.03 -1.81
CA ARG A 375 9.04 20.09 -1.18
C ARG A 375 8.41 18.75 -0.83
N ASP A 376 7.17 18.76 -0.33
CA ASP A 376 6.48 17.52 0.05
C ASP A 376 5.99 16.76 -1.18
N GLU A 377 5.54 17.46 -2.23
CA GLU A 377 5.25 16.85 -3.53
C GLU A 377 6.49 16.21 -4.16
N LEU A 378 7.67 16.81 -4.02
CA LEU A 378 8.91 16.20 -4.50
C LEU A 378 9.25 14.88 -3.76
N LYS A 379 9.00 14.81 -2.46
CA LYS A 379 9.17 13.56 -1.68
C LYS A 379 8.18 12.49 -2.12
N PHE A 380 6.94 12.90 -2.36
CA PHE A 380 5.87 12.03 -2.84
C PHE A 380 6.21 11.46 -4.22
N THR A 381 6.60 12.29 -5.17
CA THR A 381 7.03 11.85 -6.51
C THR A 381 8.19 10.83 -6.43
N LYS A 382 9.20 11.08 -5.58
CA LYS A 382 10.29 10.11 -5.36
C LYS A 382 9.81 8.80 -4.73
N PHE A 383 8.79 8.85 -3.88
CA PHE A 383 8.17 7.65 -3.32
C PHE A 383 7.46 6.86 -4.40
N VAL A 384 6.64 7.50 -5.22
CA VAL A 384 5.93 6.86 -6.35
C VAL A 384 6.91 6.27 -7.37
N GLN A 385 8.00 6.96 -7.70
CA GLN A 385 9.04 6.42 -8.59
C GLN A 385 9.67 5.12 -8.04
N ARG A 386 9.87 5.02 -6.71
CA ARG A 386 10.34 3.76 -6.10
C ARG A 386 9.30 2.64 -6.20
N LEU A 387 8.02 2.98 -6.07
CA LEU A 387 6.92 2.01 -6.26
C LEU A 387 6.89 1.52 -7.70
N ARG A 388 6.93 2.43 -8.67
CA ARG A 388 7.02 2.10 -10.11
C ARG A 388 8.19 1.15 -10.39
N LYS A 389 9.38 1.48 -9.88
CA LYS A 389 10.58 0.64 -10.05
C LYS A 389 10.42 -0.76 -9.44
N ARG A 390 9.71 -0.92 -8.34
CA ARG A 390 9.42 -2.24 -7.76
C ARG A 390 8.39 -3.01 -8.59
N PHE A 391 7.37 -2.31 -9.04
CA PHE A 391 6.32 -2.91 -9.85
C PHE A 391 6.82 -3.43 -11.21
N THR A 392 7.90 -2.84 -11.77
CA THR A 392 8.49 -3.33 -13.03
C THR A 392 9.02 -4.76 -12.95
N GLU A 393 9.22 -5.33 -11.76
CA GLU A 393 9.58 -6.74 -11.61
C GLU A 393 8.52 -7.67 -12.23
N LEU A 394 7.24 -7.28 -12.22
CA LEU A 394 6.18 -8.00 -12.93
C LEU A 394 6.44 -8.05 -14.42
N PHE A 395 6.76 -6.91 -15.04
CA PHE A 395 7.05 -6.82 -16.46
C PHE A 395 8.30 -7.60 -16.83
N ASN A 396 9.35 -7.53 -15.99
CA ASN A 396 10.59 -8.28 -16.21
C ASN A 396 10.34 -9.79 -16.22
N ASP A 397 9.54 -10.31 -15.30
CA ASP A 397 9.26 -11.75 -15.24
C ASP A 397 8.42 -12.24 -16.43
N LEU A 398 7.41 -11.45 -16.83
CA LEU A 398 6.60 -11.75 -18.02
C LEU A 398 7.42 -11.66 -19.29
N LEU A 399 8.22 -10.61 -19.46
CA LEU A 399 9.06 -10.39 -20.64
C LEU A 399 10.14 -11.46 -20.76
N ARG A 400 10.79 -11.85 -19.66
CA ARG A 400 11.74 -12.97 -19.62
C ARG A 400 11.11 -14.22 -20.24
N THR A 401 9.97 -14.62 -19.73
CA THR A 401 9.27 -15.82 -20.18
C THR A 401 8.92 -15.73 -21.66
N GLN A 402 8.40 -14.60 -22.09
CA GLN A 402 7.99 -14.36 -23.47
C GLN A 402 9.16 -14.44 -24.46
N LEU A 403 10.27 -13.77 -24.15
CA LEU A 403 11.44 -13.69 -25.02
C LEU A 403 12.19 -15.03 -25.13
N ILE A 404 12.29 -15.76 -24.02
CA ILE A 404 12.95 -17.07 -23.98
C ILE A 404 12.13 -18.11 -24.77
N ILE A 405 10.83 -18.17 -24.58
CA ILE A 405 9.97 -19.14 -25.25
C ILE A 405 9.92 -18.90 -26.76
N LYS A 406 9.90 -17.65 -27.20
CA LYS A 406 9.96 -17.29 -28.61
C LYS A 406 11.37 -17.38 -29.22
N GLY A 407 12.39 -17.71 -28.42
CA GLY A 407 13.76 -17.86 -28.87
C GLY A 407 14.41 -16.56 -29.37
N ILE A 408 13.93 -15.40 -28.86
CA ILE A 408 14.50 -14.09 -29.20
C ILE A 408 15.79 -13.85 -28.42
N ILE A 409 15.85 -14.30 -27.17
CA ILE A 409 16.99 -14.17 -26.26
C ILE A 409 17.24 -15.52 -25.58
N ALA A 410 18.50 -15.87 -25.37
CA ALA A 410 18.88 -17.04 -24.60
C ALA A 410 18.72 -16.78 -23.08
N GLU A 411 18.44 -17.83 -22.31
CA GLU A 411 18.28 -17.69 -20.84
C GLU A 411 19.54 -17.14 -20.17
N THR A 412 20.72 -17.47 -20.68
CA THR A 412 22.03 -16.99 -20.19
C THR A 412 22.25 -15.50 -20.39
N GLU A 413 21.63 -14.92 -21.42
CA GLU A 413 21.74 -13.49 -21.77
C GLU A 413 20.71 -12.63 -21.03
N TRP A 414 19.70 -13.23 -20.43
CA TRP A 414 18.64 -12.50 -19.76
C TRP A 414 19.14 -11.55 -18.66
N ALA A 415 20.17 -11.95 -17.92
CA ALA A 415 20.72 -11.12 -16.84
C ALA A 415 21.23 -9.77 -17.39
N ASP A 416 21.98 -9.80 -18.48
CA ASP A 416 22.53 -8.61 -19.13
C ASP A 416 21.41 -7.74 -19.74
N VAL A 417 20.42 -8.37 -20.30
CA VAL A 417 19.25 -7.70 -20.89
C VAL A 417 18.44 -6.98 -19.82
N ARG A 418 18.15 -7.66 -18.71
CA ARG A 418 17.40 -7.10 -17.59
C ARG A 418 18.02 -5.84 -17.02
N ASP A 419 19.35 -5.82 -16.88
CA ASP A 419 20.05 -4.69 -16.27
C ASP A 419 20.09 -3.44 -17.18
N ASN A 420 19.84 -3.63 -18.49
CA ASN A 420 19.86 -2.56 -19.49
C ASN A 420 18.45 -2.18 -20.03
N ILE A 421 17.39 -2.74 -19.48
CA ILE A 421 16.02 -2.37 -19.81
C ILE A 421 15.48 -1.39 -18.77
N PHE A 422 14.88 -0.31 -19.26
CA PHE A 422 14.19 0.67 -18.43
C PHE A 422 12.73 0.78 -18.86
N TYR A 423 11.87 1.15 -17.92
CA TYR A 423 10.45 1.34 -18.18
C TYR A 423 10.06 2.78 -17.89
N ASP A 424 9.56 3.44 -18.92
CA ASP A 424 9.11 4.83 -18.84
C ASP A 424 7.58 4.83 -18.64
N PHE A 425 7.18 5.23 -17.43
CA PHE A 425 5.78 5.42 -17.11
C PHE A 425 5.33 6.79 -17.58
N LEU A 426 4.13 6.86 -18.14
CA LEU A 426 3.52 8.13 -18.49
C LEU A 426 3.44 9.01 -17.24
N GLN A 427 3.81 10.26 -17.37
CA GLN A 427 3.71 11.25 -16.31
C GLN A 427 2.69 12.29 -16.72
N ASP A 428 1.87 12.71 -15.77
CA ASP A 428 1.00 13.84 -15.98
C ASP A 428 1.84 15.12 -15.94
N GLY A 429 2.11 15.64 -17.15
CA GLY A 429 3.09 16.70 -17.35
C GLY A 429 2.67 18.08 -16.83
N HIS A 430 1.38 18.30 -16.54
CA HIS A 430 0.85 19.63 -16.23
C HIS A 430 1.52 20.30 -15.04
N PHE A 431 1.77 19.56 -13.96
CA PHE A 431 2.43 20.13 -12.77
C PHE A 431 3.92 20.36 -12.99
N ALA A 432 4.59 19.45 -13.72
CA ALA A 432 6.00 19.59 -14.07
C ALA A 432 6.23 20.73 -15.08
N GLU A 433 5.31 20.93 -16.03
CA GLU A 433 5.37 22.01 -17.00
C GLU A 433 5.11 23.37 -16.36
N LEU A 434 4.13 23.48 -15.46
CA LEU A 434 3.89 24.69 -14.66
C LEU A 434 5.13 25.05 -13.85
N LYS A 435 5.72 24.10 -13.14
CA LYS A 435 6.92 24.32 -12.34
C LYS A 435 8.14 24.70 -13.18
N ASN A 436 8.33 24.04 -14.32
CA ASN A 436 9.41 24.39 -15.25
C ASN A 436 9.19 25.79 -15.83
N SER A 437 7.96 26.17 -16.16
CA SER A 437 7.64 27.51 -16.64
C SER A 437 7.86 28.57 -15.56
N GLU A 438 7.53 28.30 -14.31
CA GLU A 438 7.81 29.19 -13.17
C GLU A 438 9.31 29.33 -12.92
N MET A 439 10.06 28.23 -12.91
CA MET A 439 11.53 28.28 -12.77
C MET A 439 12.18 29.01 -13.93
N MET A 440 11.69 28.84 -15.17
CA MET A 440 12.17 29.59 -16.33
C MET A 440 11.87 31.09 -16.17
N ARG A 441 10.66 31.46 -15.74
CA ARG A 441 10.31 32.84 -15.46
C ARG A 441 11.20 33.46 -14.38
N GLU A 442 11.49 32.69 -13.32
CA GLU A 442 12.36 33.20 -12.25
C GLU A 442 13.81 33.33 -12.70
N ARG A 443 14.31 32.43 -13.54
CA ARG A 443 15.64 32.52 -14.18
C ARG A 443 15.71 33.73 -15.13
N LEU A 444 14.70 33.95 -15.95
CA LEU A 444 14.60 35.11 -16.83
C LEU A 444 14.59 36.40 -16.02
N ARG A 445 13.78 36.47 -14.96
CA ARG A 445 13.76 37.66 -14.07
C ARG A 445 15.10 37.93 -13.39
N ARG A 446 15.87 36.85 -13.05
CA ARG A 446 17.25 37.03 -12.52
C ARG A 446 18.21 37.54 -13.58
N LEU A 447 18.13 37.03 -14.80
CA LEU A 447 18.95 37.48 -15.92
C LEU A 447 18.64 38.94 -16.26
N GLU A 448 17.38 39.31 -16.34
CA GLU A 448 16.96 40.73 -16.57
C GLU A 448 17.43 41.67 -15.45
N ARG A 449 17.53 41.20 -14.19
CA ARG A 449 18.09 41.99 -13.09
C ARG A 449 19.60 42.20 -13.27
N LEU A 450 20.32 41.13 -13.60
CA LEU A 450 21.77 41.16 -13.81
C LEU A 450 22.11 42.08 -15.00
N GLU A 451 21.38 41.98 -16.11
CA GLU A 451 21.57 42.91 -17.25
C GLU A 451 21.29 44.37 -16.88
N ARG A 452 20.28 44.64 -16.05
CA ARG A 452 20.01 46.01 -15.56
C ARG A 452 21.09 46.52 -14.60
N GLU A 453 21.69 45.65 -13.79
CA GLU A 453 22.80 46.01 -12.91
C GLU A 453 24.10 46.24 -13.70
N ASP A 454 24.38 45.41 -14.69
CA ASP A 454 25.51 45.63 -15.61
C ASP A 454 25.37 46.91 -16.43
N LEU A 455 24.19 47.21 -16.95
CA LEU A 455 23.89 48.47 -17.63
C LEU A 455 24.07 49.69 -16.71
N LYS A 456 23.69 49.61 -15.44
CA LYS A 456 23.94 50.65 -14.45
C LYS A 456 25.41 50.84 -14.16
N VAL A 457 26.19 49.78 -14.03
CA VAL A 457 27.62 49.82 -13.83
C VAL A 457 28.34 50.43 -15.06
N TRP A 458 27.91 50.04 -16.26
CA TRP A 458 28.38 50.61 -17.51
C TRP A 458 28.06 52.10 -17.60
N PHE A 459 26.86 52.54 -17.24
CA PHE A 459 26.48 53.95 -17.25
C PHE A 459 27.24 54.76 -16.21
N LEU A 460 27.54 54.23 -15.03
CA LEU A 460 28.38 54.84 -14.01
C LEU A 460 29.83 54.96 -14.49
N LEU A 461 30.38 53.94 -15.12
CA LEU A 461 31.72 53.95 -15.71
C LEU A 461 31.84 54.98 -16.84
N LEU A 462 30.82 55.10 -17.71
CA LEU A 462 30.79 56.08 -18.78
C LEU A 462 30.69 57.52 -18.24
N THR A 463 29.94 57.74 -17.18
CA THR A 463 29.84 59.06 -16.52
C THR A 463 31.18 59.43 -15.82
N LEU A 464 31.84 58.49 -15.22
CA LEU A 464 33.16 58.71 -14.60
C LEU A 464 34.23 59.06 -15.65
N ILE A 465 34.26 58.38 -16.79
CA ILE A 465 35.18 58.63 -17.90
C ILE A 465 34.90 60.00 -18.53
N LEU A 466 33.65 60.41 -18.60
CA LEU A 466 33.28 61.74 -19.12
C LEU A 466 33.66 62.91 -18.16
N GLN A 467 33.62 62.62 -16.82
CA GLN A 467 34.07 63.58 -15.81
C GLN A 467 35.58 63.73 -15.70
N THR A 468 36.35 62.69 -16.03
CA THR A 468 37.85 62.75 -16.03
C THR A 468 38.42 63.38 -17.28
N LYS A 469 37.62 63.66 -18.30
CA LYS A 469 38.03 64.35 -19.54
C LYS A 469 37.66 65.83 -19.56
N ARG A 470 37.13 66.39 -18.50
CA ARG A 470 37.01 67.83 -18.25
C ARG A 470 38.04 68.27 -17.22
#